data_3863e9b885eb14204c888683afb889f3
#
_entry.id   3863e9b885eb14204c888683afb889f3
#
_cell.length_a   1.000
_cell.length_b   1.000
_cell.length_c   1.000
_cell.angle_alpha   90.00
_cell.angle_beta   90.00
_cell.angle_gamma   90.00
#
_symmetry.space_group_name_H-M   'P 1'
#
loop_
_entity.id
_entity.type
_entity.pdbx_description
1 polymer ?
#
loop_
_entity_poly.entity_id
_entity_poly.type
_entity_poly.pdbx_seq_one_letter_code
_entity_poly.pdbx_strand_id
1 'polypeptide(L)' 'MEEMRNFSFSYIEKYAPSKQQLRTYLLKKYLKANVPNVKKQDITDLIDIVLVDLEKSKFISD' A
#
# COMPACT_ATOMS: atom_id res chain seq x y z
N MET A 1 7.32 -5.90 4.62
CA MET A 1 7.13 -5.51 3.20
C MET A 1 6.32 -6.53 2.40
N GLU A 2 6.61 -7.80 2.50
CA GLU A 2 5.85 -8.84 1.79
C GLU A 2 4.37 -8.84 2.15
N GLU A 3 4.05 -8.68 3.43
CA GLU A 3 2.67 -8.67 3.88
C GLU A 3 1.88 -7.51 3.28
N MET A 4 2.45 -6.30 3.30
CA MET A 4 1.83 -5.13 2.70
C MET A 4 1.63 -5.32 1.19
N ARG A 5 2.61 -5.90 0.53
CA ARG A 5 2.55 -6.21 -0.89
C ARG A 5 1.44 -7.21 -1.20
N ASN A 6 1.32 -8.26 -0.39
CA ASN A 6 0.29 -9.27 -0.55
C ASN A 6 -1.12 -8.68 -0.37
N PHE A 7 -1.32 -7.82 0.60
CA PHE A 7 -2.59 -7.11 0.78
C PHE A 7 -2.89 -6.21 -0.42
N SER A 8 -1.85 -5.56 -0.95
CA SER A 8 -2.00 -4.71 -2.13
C SER A 8 -2.43 -5.52 -3.35
N PHE A 9 -1.82 -6.68 -3.58
CA PHE A 9 -2.20 -7.55 -4.67
C PHE A 9 -3.65 -8.02 -4.56
N SER A 10 -4.07 -8.43 -3.38
CA SER A 10 -5.45 -8.86 -3.15
C SER A 10 -6.43 -7.73 -3.46
N TYR A 11 -6.12 -6.52 -3.03
CA TYR A 11 -6.95 -5.36 -3.28
C TYR A 11 -7.02 -5.02 -4.77
N ILE A 12 -5.87 -5.07 -5.45
CA ILE A 12 -5.77 -4.81 -6.89
C ILE A 12 -6.63 -5.80 -7.67
N GLU A 13 -6.53 -7.09 -7.36
CA GLU A 13 -7.31 -8.12 -8.04
C GLU A 13 -8.80 -7.92 -7.86
N LYS A 14 -9.21 -7.47 -6.68
CA LYS A 14 -10.62 -7.35 -6.34
C LYS A 14 -11.26 -6.07 -6.87
N TYR A 15 -10.55 -4.96 -6.83
CA TYR A 15 -11.12 -3.63 -7.11
C TYR A 15 -10.48 -2.87 -8.25
N ALA A 16 -9.35 -3.33 -8.76
CA ALA A 16 -8.58 -2.64 -9.80
C ALA A 16 -8.42 -1.14 -9.51
N PRO A 17 -7.88 -0.77 -8.34
CA PRO A 17 -7.83 0.63 -7.91
C PRO A 17 -6.76 1.42 -8.66
N SER A 18 -6.91 2.76 -8.64
CA SER A 18 -5.83 3.64 -9.06
C SER A 18 -4.74 3.65 -7.98
N LYS A 19 -3.57 4.20 -8.32
CA LYS A 19 -2.47 4.36 -7.38
C LYS A 19 -2.91 5.10 -6.12
N GLN A 20 -3.65 6.21 -6.30
CA GLN A 20 -4.11 7.02 -5.19
C GLN A 20 -5.11 6.27 -4.31
N GLN A 21 -6.02 5.53 -4.91
CA GLN A 21 -6.99 4.73 -4.16
C GLN A 21 -6.29 3.65 -3.33
N LEU A 22 -5.31 2.98 -3.92
CA LEU A 22 -4.55 1.96 -3.21
C LEU A 22 -3.75 2.58 -2.06
N ARG A 23 -3.14 3.74 -2.29
CA ARG A 23 -2.40 4.46 -1.25
C ARG A 23 -3.31 4.80 -0.08
N THR A 24 -4.49 5.32 -0.35
CA THR A 24 -5.46 5.66 0.69
C THR A 24 -5.89 4.42 1.47
N TYR A 25 -6.13 3.32 0.78
CA TYR A 25 -6.49 2.06 1.42
C TYR A 25 -5.39 1.59 2.38
N LEU A 26 -4.15 1.58 1.92
CA LEU A 26 -3.03 1.14 2.73
C LEU A 26 -2.79 2.06 3.93
N LEU A 27 -2.90 3.37 3.73
CA LEU A 27 -2.78 4.33 4.82
C LEU A 27 -3.82 4.09 5.90
N LYS A 28 -5.07 3.94 5.52
CA LYS A 28 -6.14 3.68 6.48
C LYS A 28 -5.91 2.36 7.22
N LYS A 29 -5.53 1.32 6.49
CA LYS A 29 -5.32 0.00 7.06
C LYS A 29 -4.20 0.00 8.10
N TYR A 30 -3.04 0.54 7.74
CA TYR A 30 -1.87 0.46 8.59
C TYR A 30 -1.81 1.51 9.68
N LEU A 31 -2.30 2.71 9.43
CA LEU A 31 -2.37 3.74 10.47
C LEU A 31 -3.43 3.40 11.53
N LYS A 32 -4.51 2.77 11.11
CA LYS A 32 -5.57 2.35 12.02
C LYS A 32 -5.12 1.18 12.90
N ALA A 33 -4.22 0.35 12.42
CA ALA A 33 -3.72 -0.78 13.20
C ALA A 33 -2.92 -0.37 14.43
N ASN A 34 -2.45 0.87 14.47
CA ASN A 34 -1.78 1.47 15.64
C ASN A 34 -0.65 0.59 16.19
N VAL A 35 0.32 0.27 15.34
CA VAL A 35 1.50 -0.52 15.74
C VAL A 35 2.41 0.34 16.62
N PRO A 36 2.62 -0.03 17.90
CA PRO A 36 3.28 0.86 18.87
C PRO A 36 4.73 1.19 18.60
N ASN A 37 5.44 0.38 17.83
CA ASN A 37 6.87 0.58 17.57
C ASN A 37 7.17 1.14 16.18
N VAL A 38 6.15 1.55 15.44
CA VAL A 38 6.33 2.04 14.06
C VAL A 38 5.78 3.45 13.96
N LYS A 39 6.61 4.37 13.46
CA LYS A 39 6.21 5.75 13.25
C LYS A 39 5.33 5.87 12.00
N LYS A 40 4.43 6.84 11.99
CA LYS A 40 3.57 7.12 10.83
C LYS A 40 4.40 7.36 9.58
N GLN A 41 5.52 8.07 9.72
CA GLN A 41 6.41 8.36 8.60
C GLN A 41 6.97 7.07 7.99
N ASP A 42 7.36 6.10 8.83
CA ASP A 42 7.89 4.82 8.36
C ASP A 42 6.82 4.05 7.57
N ILE A 43 5.59 4.07 8.05
CA ILE A 43 4.47 3.42 7.36
C ILE A 43 4.23 4.09 6.00
N THR A 44 4.22 5.41 5.96
CA THR A 44 4.03 6.15 4.72
C THR A 44 5.14 5.85 3.73
N ASP A 45 6.39 5.81 4.19
CA ASP A 45 7.54 5.50 3.35
C ASP A 45 7.45 4.10 2.76
N LEU A 46 7.06 3.11 3.56
CA LEU A 46 6.87 1.75 3.08
C LEU A 46 5.76 1.66 2.04
N ILE A 47 4.67 2.35 2.27
CA ILE A 47 3.55 2.38 1.33
C ILE A 47 4.00 2.97 -0.01
N ASP A 48 4.74 4.06 0.02
CA ASP A 48 5.25 4.70 -1.19
C ASP A 48 6.20 3.76 -1.95
N ILE A 49 7.06 3.04 -1.23
CA ILE A 49 7.97 2.07 -1.84
C ILE A 49 7.19 0.96 -2.54
N VAL A 50 6.18 0.42 -1.86
CA VAL A 50 5.33 -0.64 -2.44
C VAL A 50 4.59 -0.14 -3.67
N LEU A 51 4.05 1.07 -3.61
CA LEU A 51 3.33 1.66 -4.75
C LEU A 51 4.23 1.85 -5.96
N VAL A 52 5.45 2.34 -5.76
CA VAL A 52 6.41 2.51 -6.84
C VAL A 52 6.76 1.16 -7.45
N ASP A 53 6.98 0.15 -6.63
CA ASP A 53 7.28 -1.20 -7.09
C ASP A 53 6.14 -1.77 -7.93
N LEU A 54 4.90 -1.64 -7.46
CA LEU A 54 3.73 -2.12 -8.18
C LEU A 54 3.51 -1.38 -9.49
N GLU A 55 3.76 -0.08 -9.50
CA GLU A 55 3.66 0.73 -10.70
C GLU A 55 4.68 0.31 -11.75
N LYS A 56 5.93 0.09 -11.33
CA LYS A 56 6.99 -0.38 -12.22
C LYS A 56 6.68 -1.76 -12.79
N SER A 57 6.00 -2.60 -12.02
CA SER A 57 5.60 -3.93 -12.46
C SER A 57 4.28 -3.92 -13.23
N LYS A 58 3.70 -2.75 -13.46
CA LYS A 58 2.46 -2.55 -14.21
C LYS A 58 1.22 -3.21 -13.57
N PHE A 59 1.25 -3.44 -12.27
CA PHE A 59 0.08 -3.94 -11.55
C PHE A 59 -0.96 -2.87 -11.30
N ILE A 60 -0.54 -1.60 -11.28
CA ILE A 60 -1.46 -0.46 -11.17
C ILE A 60 -1.14 0.54 -12.28
N SER A 61 -2.18 1.20 -12.76
CA SER A 61 -2.04 2.26 -13.76
C SER A 61 -2.45 3.59 -13.15
N ASP A 62 -1.76 4.62 -13.54
CA ASP A 62 -2.12 5.99 -13.16
C ASP A 62 -3.12 6.58 -14.13
#